data_de6041fbb882a68db9c5481614b706fe
#
_entry.id   de6041fbb882a68db9c5481614b706fe
#
_cell.length_a   1.000
_cell.length_b   1.000
_cell.length_c   1.000
_cell.angle_alpha   90.00
_cell.angle_beta   90.00
_cell.angle_gamma   90.00
#
_symmetry.space_group_name_H-M   'P 1'
#
loop_
_entity.id
_entity.type
_entity.pdbx_description
1 polymer ?
#
loop_
_entity_poly.entity_id
_entity_poly.type
_entity_poly.pdbx_seq_one_letter_code
_entity_poly.pdbx_strand_id
1 'polypeptide(L)'
;RKWQNELMSYRDDDGNPFSQTYLKTINNQLSAIMNYATAHYRLPANPCRVAGSMGRSKAEEMNIWTQAQYEQFSAAIQKSSVKLAFDILFYTGMRSGELLALTPADILPSRRIDINKNYAKINGEELFLEPKTPKAKRCISIPEFLYDDIMGYVSKLYGIGKGDRIFYFTKSALDKEIKANAAKAGLPPIRVHDLRHSHASMLIEMGFAPLEIADRLGHESVKTTLDTYSHLY
;
A
#
# COMPACT_ATOMS: atom_id res chain seq x y z
N ARG A 1 -1.56 4.02 -34.12
CA ARG A 1 -1.01 5.37 -33.81
C ARG A 1 -2.08 6.46 -33.73
N LYS A 2 -3.09 6.51 -34.67
CA LYS A 2 -4.14 7.52 -34.61
C LYS A 2 -4.85 7.53 -33.25
N TRP A 3 -5.34 6.40 -32.79
CA TRP A 3 -5.96 6.23 -31.47
C TRP A 3 -5.04 6.64 -30.30
N GLN A 4 -3.73 6.32 -30.35
CA GLN A 4 -2.78 6.75 -29.32
C GLN A 4 -2.65 8.28 -29.29
N ASN A 5 -2.60 8.93 -30.46
CA ASN A 5 -2.52 10.38 -30.57
C ASN A 5 -3.80 11.04 -30.03
N GLU A 6 -4.97 10.49 -30.30
CA GLU A 6 -6.25 10.96 -29.76
C GLU A 6 -6.26 10.93 -28.23
N LEU A 7 -5.81 9.81 -27.63
CA LEU A 7 -5.73 9.71 -26.16
C LEU A 7 -4.67 10.65 -25.55
N MET A 8 -3.53 10.83 -26.21
CA MET A 8 -2.50 11.75 -25.74
C MET A 8 -2.88 13.23 -25.86
N SER A 9 -3.74 13.56 -26.83
CA SER A 9 -4.27 14.90 -27.01
C SER A 9 -5.54 15.21 -26.23
N TYR A 10 -6.15 14.18 -25.62
CA TYR A 10 -7.38 14.35 -24.83
C TYR A 10 -7.17 15.33 -23.66
N ARG A 11 -8.20 16.14 -23.42
CA ARG A 11 -8.33 17.01 -22.25
C ARG A 11 -9.71 16.83 -21.66
N ASP A 12 -9.78 16.79 -20.33
CA ASP A 12 -11.07 16.81 -19.60
C ASP A 12 -11.69 18.22 -19.62
N ASP A 13 -12.84 18.37 -18.96
CA ASP A 13 -13.58 19.64 -18.89
C ASP A 13 -12.78 20.76 -18.18
N ASP A 14 -11.81 20.38 -17.33
CA ASP A 14 -10.89 21.29 -16.64
C ASP A 14 -9.59 21.53 -17.43
N GLY A 15 -9.46 20.97 -18.65
CA GLY A 15 -8.30 21.11 -19.51
C GLY A 15 -7.11 20.20 -19.17
N ASN A 16 -7.28 19.23 -18.27
CA ASN A 16 -6.19 18.35 -17.85
C ASN A 16 -6.02 17.16 -18.82
N PRO A 17 -4.76 16.78 -19.16
CA PRO A 17 -4.49 15.59 -19.95
C PRO A 17 -4.62 14.31 -19.10
N PHE A 18 -4.77 13.17 -19.75
CA PHE A 18 -4.55 11.89 -19.08
C PHE A 18 -3.13 11.81 -18.51
N SER A 19 -2.98 11.25 -17.29
CA SER A 19 -1.66 11.03 -16.70
C SER A 19 -0.83 10.07 -17.55
N GLN A 20 0.49 10.25 -17.55
CA GLN A 20 1.41 9.37 -18.29
C GLN A 20 1.30 7.91 -17.87
N THR A 21 1.08 7.66 -16.58
CA THR A 21 0.89 6.32 -16.02
C THR A 21 -0.44 5.70 -16.51
N TYR A 22 -1.51 6.50 -16.60
CA TYR A 22 -2.81 6.04 -17.11
C TYR A 22 -2.71 5.66 -18.59
N LEU A 23 -2.10 6.53 -19.41
CA LEU A 23 -1.85 6.25 -20.84
C LEU A 23 -1.06 4.95 -21.02
N LYS A 24 -0.01 4.75 -20.21
CA LYS A 24 0.77 3.51 -20.24
C LYS A 24 -0.06 2.29 -19.83
N THR A 25 -0.91 2.42 -18.82
CA THR A 25 -1.79 1.33 -18.39
C THR A 25 -2.74 0.92 -19.50
N ILE A 26 -3.41 1.87 -20.17
CA ILE A 26 -4.30 1.59 -21.30
C ILE A 26 -3.51 0.90 -22.43
N ASN A 27 -2.34 1.41 -22.77
CA ASN A 27 -1.51 0.80 -23.81
C ASN A 27 -1.10 -0.63 -23.47
N ASN A 28 -0.76 -0.91 -22.24
CA ASN A 28 -0.41 -2.25 -21.77
C ASN A 28 -1.61 -3.20 -21.83
N GLN A 29 -2.80 -2.76 -21.44
CA GLN A 29 -4.03 -3.56 -21.54
C GLN A 29 -4.35 -3.89 -22.97
N LEU A 30 -4.31 -2.91 -23.89
CA LEU A 30 -4.50 -3.17 -25.31
C LEU A 30 -3.46 -4.15 -25.86
N SER A 31 -2.18 -3.97 -25.48
CA SER A 31 -1.10 -4.87 -25.91
C SER A 31 -1.31 -6.30 -25.40
N ALA A 32 -1.83 -6.48 -24.18
CA ALA A 32 -2.17 -7.79 -23.65
C ALA A 32 -3.30 -8.47 -24.46
N ILE A 33 -4.36 -7.71 -24.80
CA ILE A 33 -5.45 -8.19 -25.67
C ILE A 33 -4.90 -8.61 -27.04
N MET A 34 -4.03 -7.79 -27.64
CA MET A 34 -3.46 -8.09 -28.97
C MET A 34 -2.49 -9.30 -28.91
N ASN A 35 -1.74 -9.50 -27.80
CA ASN A 35 -0.94 -10.71 -27.61
C ASN A 35 -1.85 -11.95 -27.53
N TYR A 36 -2.98 -11.87 -26.82
CA TYR A 36 -3.96 -12.95 -26.76
C TYR A 36 -4.54 -13.26 -28.16
N ALA A 37 -4.89 -12.21 -28.92
CA ALA A 37 -5.37 -12.37 -30.29
C ALA A 37 -4.33 -12.99 -31.23
N THR A 38 -3.03 -12.66 -31.06
CA THR A 38 -1.92 -13.27 -31.80
C THR A 38 -1.80 -14.76 -31.47
N ALA A 39 -1.95 -15.13 -30.20
CA ALA A 39 -1.83 -16.51 -29.76
C ALA A 39 -3.03 -17.39 -30.15
N HIS A 40 -4.25 -16.85 -30.13
CA HIS A 40 -5.48 -17.65 -30.21
C HIS A 40 -6.35 -17.36 -31.45
N TYR A 41 -6.19 -16.21 -32.10
CA TYR A 41 -7.06 -15.80 -33.23
C TYR A 41 -6.32 -15.51 -34.52
N ARG A 42 -5.12 -16.11 -34.71
CA ARG A 42 -4.31 -16.01 -35.94
C ARG A 42 -3.97 -14.55 -36.34
N LEU A 43 -3.94 -13.62 -35.41
CA LEU A 43 -3.43 -12.28 -35.70
C LEU A 43 -1.92 -12.40 -36.03
N PRO A 44 -1.43 -11.97 -37.19
CA PRO A 44 -0.06 -12.20 -37.60
C PRO A 44 1.01 -11.64 -36.66
N ALA A 45 0.74 -10.48 -36.08
CA ALA A 45 1.60 -9.81 -35.08
C ALA A 45 0.82 -8.84 -34.23
N ASN A 46 1.32 -8.56 -33.02
CA ASN A 46 0.73 -7.55 -32.16
C ASN A 46 1.00 -6.14 -32.71
N PRO A 47 -0.01 -5.39 -33.16
CA PRO A 47 0.18 -4.07 -33.75
C PRO A 47 0.70 -3.02 -32.73
N CYS A 48 0.51 -3.25 -31.43
CA CYS A 48 1.03 -2.34 -30.40
C CYS A 48 2.57 -2.35 -30.37
N ARG A 49 3.22 -3.46 -30.75
CA ARG A 49 4.69 -3.51 -30.84
C ARG A 49 5.23 -2.61 -31.95
N VAL A 50 4.51 -2.54 -33.07
CA VAL A 50 4.88 -1.69 -34.22
C VAL A 50 4.55 -0.22 -33.93
N ALA A 51 3.41 0.04 -33.28
CA ALA A 51 2.99 1.40 -32.92
C ALA A 51 3.85 2.03 -31.84
N GLY A 52 4.48 1.21 -31.00
CA GLY A 52 5.21 1.68 -29.83
C GLY A 52 4.31 1.91 -28.61
N SER A 53 4.91 2.18 -27.48
CA SER A 53 4.20 2.47 -26.22
C SER A 53 3.79 3.93 -26.16
N MET A 54 2.64 4.22 -25.53
CA MET A 54 2.28 5.57 -25.10
C MET A 54 2.37 5.67 -23.58
N GLY A 55 2.61 6.89 -23.11
CA GLY A 55 2.81 7.17 -21.70
C GLY A 55 4.14 6.67 -21.14
N ARG A 56 4.46 7.09 -19.95
CA ARG A 56 5.68 6.73 -19.23
C ARG A 56 5.34 6.23 -17.85
N SER A 57 6.04 5.22 -17.32
CA SER A 57 6.08 5.02 -15.88
C SER A 57 6.95 6.13 -15.32
N LYS A 58 6.33 7.10 -14.66
CA LYS A 58 7.06 8.02 -13.81
C LYS A 58 7.32 7.24 -12.51
N ALA A 59 8.58 7.01 -12.16
CA ALA A 59 8.91 6.80 -10.77
C ALA A 59 8.60 8.15 -10.09
N GLU A 60 7.47 8.24 -9.38
CA GLU A 60 7.24 9.36 -8.48
C GLU A 60 8.30 9.27 -7.40
N GLU A 61 8.96 10.38 -7.10
CA GLU A 61 9.78 10.47 -5.89
C GLU A 61 8.90 10.02 -4.71
N MET A 62 9.38 9.02 -3.99
CA MET A 62 8.67 8.50 -2.82
C MET A 62 8.76 9.56 -1.73
N ASN A 63 7.63 10.17 -1.43
CA ASN A 63 7.52 11.00 -0.24
C ASN A 63 7.46 10.07 0.97
N ILE A 64 8.52 10.05 1.75
CA ILE A 64 8.61 9.29 3.00
C ILE A 64 8.72 10.25 4.17
N TRP A 65 8.24 9.82 5.32
CA TRP A 65 8.48 10.51 6.60
C TRP A 65 9.59 9.78 7.37
N THR A 66 10.50 10.55 7.94
CA THR A 66 11.41 10.07 8.97
C THR A 66 10.63 9.69 10.23
N GLN A 67 11.27 8.96 11.15
CA GLN A 67 10.64 8.64 12.44
C GLN A 67 10.20 9.90 13.19
N ALA A 68 11.03 10.95 13.24
CA ALA A 68 10.69 12.21 13.91
C ALA A 68 9.46 12.89 13.27
N GLN A 69 9.36 12.90 11.94
CA GLN A 69 8.18 13.42 11.24
C GLN A 69 6.95 12.58 11.52
N TYR A 70 7.09 11.25 11.59
CA TYR A 70 5.98 10.38 11.95
C TYR A 70 5.50 10.63 13.38
N GLU A 71 6.40 10.79 14.34
CA GLU A 71 6.06 11.12 15.73
C GLU A 71 5.33 12.46 15.84
N GLN A 72 5.77 13.48 15.08
CA GLN A 72 5.07 14.76 14.97
C GLN A 72 3.66 14.61 14.40
N PHE A 73 3.49 13.79 13.36
CA PHE A 73 2.18 13.45 12.80
C PHE A 73 1.30 12.73 13.82
N SER A 74 1.83 11.69 14.47
CA SER A 74 1.10 10.88 15.45
C SER A 74 0.61 11.71 16.63
N ALA A 75 1.42 12.69 17.08
CA ALA A 75 1.05 13.62 18.16
C ALA A 75 -0.13 14.56 17.77
N ALA A 76 -0.32 14.85 16.48
CA ALA A 76 -1.41 15.70 16.02
C ALA A 76 -2.78 14.97 15.95
N ILE A 77 -2.79 13.64 16.07
CA ILE A 77 -4.00 12.83 15.97
C ILE A 77 -4.72 12.78 17.31
N GLN A 78 -5.96 13.25 17.33
CA GLN A 78 -6.78 13.27 18.54
C GLN A 78 -7.53 11.95 18.79
N LYS A 79 -7.94 11.24 17.72
CA LYS A 79 -8.71 9.99 17.82
C LYS A 79 -7.78 8.81 18.08
N SER A 80 -7.86 8.18 19.25
CA SER A 80 -7.00 7.08 19.66
C SER A 80 -7.03 5.88 18.68
N SER A 81 -8.20 5.55 18.12
CA SER A 81 -8.33 4.47 17.13
C SER A 81 -7.60 4.78 15.82
N VAL A 82 -7.64 6.04 15.37
CA VAL A 82 -6.94 6.50 14.16
C VAL A 82 -5.44 6.51 14.40
N LYS A 83 -5.01 7.03 15.57
CA LYS A 83 -3.60 7.02 15.97
C LYS A 83 -3.05 5.60 15.96
N LEU A 84 -3.71 4.67 16.65
CA LEU A 84 -3.30 3.27 16.72
C LEU A 84 -3.22 2.62 15.33
N ALA A 85 -4.20 2.89 14.45
CA ALA A 85 -4.19 2.37 13.08
C ALA A 85 -2.95 2.83 12.30
N PHE A 86 -2.56 4.10 12.42
CA PHE A 86 -1.36 4.62 11.78
C PHE A 86 -0.08 4.13 12.46
N ASP A 87 -0.05 4.00 13.78
CA ASP A 87 1.10 3.43 14.50
C ASP A 87 1.36 2.00 14.04
N ILE A 88 0.31 1.18 13.89
CA ILE A 88 0.45 -0.16 13.33
C ILE A 88 1.02 -0.09 11.90
N LEU A 89 0.48 0.76 11.01
CA LEU A 89 0.97 0.88 9.64
C LEU A 89 2.45 1.30 9.58
N PHE A 90 2.84 2.28 10.39
CA PHE A 90 4.21 2.80 10.40
C PHE A 90 5.21 1.80 10.98
N TYR A 91 4.93 1.24 12.17
CA TYR A 91 5.89 0.34 12.85
C TYR A 91 5.90 -1.09 12.30
N THR A 92 4.97 -1.45 11.43
CA THR A 92 4.93 -2.80 10.83
C THR A 92 5.18 -2.82 9.33
N GLY A 93 4.94 -1.72 8.65
CA GLY A 93 4.99 -1.64 7.19
C GLY A 93 3.91 -2.47 6.47
N MET A 94 2.85 -2.93 7.19
CA MET A 94 1.77 -3.68 6.56
C MET A 94 0.96 -2.82 5.59
N ARG A 95 0.24 -3.46 4.67
CA ARG A 95 -0.66 -2.77 3.75
C ARG A 95 -1.95 -2.35 4.45
N SER A 96 -2.57 -1.25 4.01
CA SER A 96 -3.84 -0.79 4.58
C SER A 96 -4.95 -1.86 4.58
N GLY A 97 -5.00 -2.72 3.56
CA GLY A 97 -5.96 -3.81 3.53
C GLY A 97 -5.63 -4.95 4.51
N GLU A 98 -4.35 -5.17 4.84
CA GLU A 98 -3.92 -6.09 5.89
C GLU A 98 -4.30 -5.54 7.27
N LEU A 99 -4.05 -4.25 7.54
CA LEU A 99 -4.51 -3.57 8.76
C LEU A 99 -6.04 -3.70 8.96
N LEU A 100 -6.81 -3.39 7.91
CA LEU A 100 -8.28 -3.43 7.98
C LEU A 100 -8.85 -4.85 8.14
N ALA A 101 -8.04 -5.87 7.88
CA ALA A 101 -8.39 -7.27 8.08
C ALA A 101 -8.01 -7.81 9.46
N LEU A 102 -7.23 -7.07 10.27
CA LEU A 102 -6.75 -7.54 11.58
C LEU A 102 -7.90 -7.86 12.53
N THR A 103 -7.76 -8.99 13.21
CA THR A 103 -8.65 -9.47 14.25
C THR A 103 -7.87 -9.70 15.55
N PRO A 104 -8.52 -9.78 16.72
CA PRO A 104 -7.82 -10.11 17.97
C PRO A 104 -7.04 -11.43 17.91
N ALA A 105 -7.49 -12.40 17.12
CA ALA A 105 -6.80 -13.68 16.96
C ALA A 105 -5.44 -13.55 16.22
N ASP A 106 -5.24 -12.50 15.44
CA ASP A 106 -3.99 -12.26 14.72
C ASP A 106 -2.90 -11.63 15.62
N ILE A 107 -3.26 -11.14 16.80
CA ILE A 107 -2.33 -10.53 17.76
C ILE A 107 -1.84 -11.60 18.72
N LEU A 108 -0.60 -12.05 18.51
CA LEU A 108 -0.04 -13.18 19.25
C LEU A 108 0.61 -12.73 20.56
N PRO A 109 0.52 -13.54 21.66
CA PRO A 109 1.13 -13.21 22.96
C PRO A 109 2.64 -13.01 22.90
N SER A 110 3.31 -13.54 21.86
CA SER A 110 4.75 -13.36 21.60
C SER A 110 5.14 -11.98 21.05
N ARG A 111 4.26 -10.98 21.17
CA ARG A 111 4.40 -9.63 20.58
C ARG A 111 4.63 -9.70 19.07
N ARG A 112 3.80 -10.47 18.41
CA ARG A 112 3.84 -10.65 16.94
C ARG A 112 2.44 -10.47 16.37
N ILE A 113 2.40 -10.05 15.12
CA ILE A 113 1.16 -9.98 14.33
C ILE A 113 1.25 -11.01 13.20
N ASP A 114 0.24 -11.88 13.12
CA ASP A 114 0.07 -12.81 12.00
C ASP A 114 -0.71 -12.12 10.86
N ILE A 115 -0.02 -11.85 9.77
CA ILE A 115 -0.60 -11.21 8.58
C ILE A 115 -0.96 -12.31 7.59
N ASN A 116 -2.21 -12.75 7.60
CA ASN A 116 -2.70 -13.91 6.87
C ASN A 116 -3.88 -13.60 5.93
N LYS A 117 -4.41 -12.38 5.94
CA LYS A 117 -5.57 -11.97 5.15
C LYS A 117 -5.52 -10.48 4.77
N ASN A 118 -6.34 -10.12 3.78
CA ASN A 118 -6.49 -8.76 3.29
C ASN A 118 -7.97 -8.42 3.15
N TYR A 119 -8.37 -7.25 3.63
CA TYR A 119 -9.72 -6.73 3.48
C TYR A 119 -9.84 -5.87 2.22
N ALA A 120 -10.90 -6.11 1.46
CA ALA A 120 -11.32 -5.26 0.36
C ALA A 120 -12.84 -5.05 0.40
N LYS A 121 -13.29 -3.89 -0.07
CA LYS A 121 -14.72 -3.64 -0.32
C LYS A 121 -14.89 -3.42 -1.82
N ILE A 122 -15.64 -4.31 -2.48
CA ILE A 122 -15.87 -4.29 -3.92
C ILE A 122 -17.38 -4.28 -4.15
N ASN A 123 -17.89 -3.30 -4.89
CA ASN A 123 -19.33 -3.13 -5.18
C ASN A 123 -20.22 -3.11 -3.93
N GLY A 124 -19.70 -2.59 -2.82
CA GLY A 124 -20.43 -2.53 -1.55
C GLY A 124 -20.25 -3.76 -0.64
N GLU A 125 -19.77 -4.87 -1.17
CA GLU A 125 -19.53 -6.11 -0.43
C GLU A 125 -18.16 -6.13 0.24
N GLU A 126 -18.11 -6.59 1.48
CA GLU A 126 -16.88 -6.79 2.25
C GLU A 126 -16.28 -8.16 1.93
N LEU A 127 -15.04 -8.18 1.49
CA LEU A 127 -14.33 -9.40 1.10
C LEU A 127 -13.05 -9.55 1.92
N PHE A 128 -12.87 -10.74 2.49
CA PHE A 128 -11.61 -11.18 3.07
C PHE A 128 -10.90 -12.05 2.06
N LEU A 129 -9.80 -11.55 1.54
CA LEU A 129 -9.03 -12.21 0.51
C LEU A 129 -7.79 -12.85 1.12
N GLU A 130 -7.44 -14.04 0.68
CA GLU A 130 -6.13 -14.58 0.95
C GLU A 130 -5.04 -13.71 0.28
N PRO A 131 -3.86 -13.61 0.90
CA PRO A 131 -2.72 -12.96 0.26
C PRO A 131 -2.39 -13.59 -1.09
N LYS A 132 -2.08 -12.76 -2.08
CA LYS A 132 -1.85 -13.20 -3.48
C LYS A 132 -0.68 -14.16 -3.64
N THR A 133 0.28 -14.14 -2.72
CA THR A 133 1.49 -14.97 -2.77
C THR A 133 1.76 -15.60 -1.41
N PRO A 134 2.41 -16.77 -1.37
CA PRO A 134 2.76 -17.43 -0.10
C PRO A 134 3.59 -16.54 0.83
N LYS A 135 4.53 -15.75 0.31
CA LYS A 135 5.35 -14.81 1.09
C LYS A 135 4.59 -13.64 1.69
N ALA A 136 3.41 -13.35 1.18
CA ALA A 136 2.56 -12.31 1.76
C ALA A 136 1.92 -12.75 3.08
N LYS A 137 1.76 -14.08 3.32
CA LYS A 137 1.45 -14.64 4.65
C LYS A 137 2.74 -14.60 5.47
N ARG A 138 2.75 -13.83 6.54
CA ARG A 138 3.94 -13.62 7.37
C ARG A 138 3.56 -13.27 8.80
N CYS A 139 4.46 -13.58 9.71
CA CYS A 139 4.34 -13.21 11.11
C CYS A 139 5.47 -12.25 11.47
N ILE A 140 5.14 -11.03 11.89
CA ILE A 140 6.12 -9.97 12.18
C ILE A 140 6.15 -9.63 13.66
N SER A 141 7.34 -9.39 14.20
CA SER A 141 7.52 -8.88 15.56
C SER A 141 7.16 -7.39 15.63
N ILE A 142 6.58 -6.97 16.73
CA ILE A 142 6.24 -5.57 17.00
C ILE A 142 6.87 -5.10 18.32
N PRO A 143 7.15 -3.80 18.46
CA PRO A 143 7.61 -3.23 19.72
C PRO A 143 6.59 -3.46 20.86
N GLU A 144 7.09 -3.53 22.09
CA GLU A 144 6.26 -3.77 23.29
C GLU A 144 5.16 -2.73 23.44
N PHE A 145 5.51 -1.45 23.33
CA PHE A 145 4.54 -0.37 23.45
C PHE A 145 3.37 -0.52 22.46
N LEU A 146 3.67 -0.94 21.21
CA LEU A 146 2.64 -1.11 20.19
C LEU A 146 1.73 -2.30 20.50
N TYR A 147 2.31 -3.38 21.02
CA TYR A 147 1.55 -4.53 21.49
C TYR A 147 0.59 -4.14 22.62
N ASP A 148 1.09 -3.39 23.61
CA ASP A 148 0.30 -2.93 24.76
C ASP A 148 -0.82 -1.97 24.32
N ASP A 149 -0.54 -1.07 23.40
CA ASP A 149 -1.54 -0.14 22.82
C ASP A 149 -2.63 -0.91 22.06
N ILE A 150 -2.26 -1.94 21.28
CA ILE A 150 -3.23 -2.79 20.57
C ILE A 150 -4.10 -3.54 21.57
N MET A 151 -3.50 -4.21 22.55
CA MET A 151 -4.23 -5.00 23.55
C MET A 151 -5.12 -4.10 24.43
N GLY A 152 -4.61 -2.92 24.82
CA GLY A 152 -5.36 -1.92 25.55
C GLY A 152 -6.54 -1.35 24.75
N TYR A 153 -6.42 -1.25 23.42
CA TYR A 153 -7.52 -0.84 22.55
C TYR A 153 -8.55 -1.98 22.40
N VAL A 154 -8.10 -3.19 22.10
CA VAL A 154 -8.97 -4.37 21.94
C VAL A 154 -9.79 -4.63 23.21
N SER A 155 -9.19 -4.49 24.39
CA SER A 155 -9.90 -4.68 25.67
C SER A 155 -11.05 -3.70 25.92
N LYS A 156 -11.04 -2.54 25.25
CA LYS A 156 -12.10 -1.52 25.34
C LYS A 156 -13.22 -1.71 24.31
N LEU A 157 -13.04 -2.61 23.34
CA LEU A 157 -14.05 -2.89 22.33
C LEU A 157 -15.11 -3.84 22.92
N TYR A 158 -16.31 -3.33 23.12
CA TYR A 158 -17.41 -4.09 23.71
C TYR A 158 -17.84 -5.24 22.77
N GLY A 159 -17.86 -6.46 23.31
CA GLY A 159 -18.38 -7.65 22.60
C GLY A 159 -17.54 -8.10 21.39
N ILE A 160 -16.31 -7.62 21.22
CA ILE A 160 -15.47 -8.06 20.11
C ILE A 160 -15.13 -9.54 20.22
N GLY A 161 -15.47 -10.32 19.20
CA GLY A 161 -15.08 -11.73 19.06
C GLY A 161 -13.66 -11.88 18.51
N LYS A 162 -13.07 -13.07 18.69
CA LYS A 162 -11.69 -13.34 18.20
C LYS A 162 -11.54 -13.18 16.69
N GLY A 163 -12.62 -13.35 15.92
CA GLY A 163 -12.64 -13.24 14.46
C GLY A 163 -13.14 -11.91 13.94
N ASP A 164 -13.56 -10.98 14.81
CA ASP A 164 -14.09 -9.70 14.37
C ASP A 164 -12.95 -8.73 14.05
N ARG A 165 -13.19 -7.80 13.11
CA ARG A 165 -12.18 -6.79 12.76
C ARG A 165 -11.95 -5.83 13.94
N ILE A 166 -10.68 -5.52 14.18
CA ILE A 166 -10.31 -4.49 15.18
C ILE A 166 -10.70 -3.09 14.67
N PHE A 167 -10.58 -2.85 13.36
CA PHE A 167 -10.81 -1.54 12.74
C PHE A 167 -11.92 -1.60 11.67
N TYR A 168 -12.90 -0.72 11.80
CA TYR A 168 -14.03 -0.58 10.84
C TYR A 168 -13.88 0.64 9.94
N PHE A 169 -12.64 1.10 9.70
CA PHE A 169 -12.37 2.18 8.76
C PHE A 169 -12.54 1.72 7.30
N THR A 170 -12.80 2.68 6.43
CA THR A 170 -12.60 2.50 4.98
C THR A 170 -11.21 3.01 4.59
N LYS A 171 -10.67 2.56 3.45
CA LYS A 171 -9.42 3.11 2.90
C LYS A 171 -9.52 4.62 2.69
N SER A 172 -10.65 5.08 2.15
CA SER A 172 -10.91 6.52 1.94
C SER A 172 -10.92 7.32 3.25
N ALA A 173 -11.37 6.72 4.36
CA ALA A 173 -11.32 7.37 5.67
C ALA A 173 -9.87 7.52 6.15
N LEU A 174 -9.03 6.49 6.00
CA LEU A 174 -7.60 6.58 6.32
C LEU A 174 -6.89 7.62 5.45
N ASP A 175 -7.21 7.69 4.14
CA ASP A 175 -6.63 8.69 3.23
C ASP A 175 -7.05 10.14 3.58
N LYS A 176 -8.27 10.33 4.12
CA LYS A 176 -8.71 11.63 4.62
C LYS A 176 -8.01 12.00 5.93
N GLU A 177 -7.91 11.06 6.87
CA GLU A 177 -7.28 11.29 8.17
C GLU A 177 -5.78 11.57 8.04
N ILE A 178 -5.05 10.85 7.17
CA ILE A 178 -3.61 11.12 6.99
C ILE A 178 -3.39 12.53 6.43
N LYS A 179 -4.16 12.96 5.43
CA LYS A 179 -4.05 14.30 4.84
C LYS A 179 -4.38 15.40 5.85
N ALA A 180 -5.48 15.24 6.59
CA ALA A 180 -5.92 16.24 7.57
C ALA A 180 -4.93 16.39 8.72
N ASN A 181 -4.41 15.29 9.26
CA ASN A 181 -3.47 15.34 10.39
C ASN A 181 -2.05 15.71 9.95
N ALA A 182 -1.61 15.35 8.74
CA ALA A 182 -0.36 15.86 8.17
C ALA A 182 -0.37 17.39 8.03
N ALA A 183 -1.48 17.94 7.53
CA ALA A 183 -1.63 19.40 7.43
C ALA A 183 -1.60 20.09 8.81
N LYS A 184 -2.26 19.51 9.83
CA LYS A 184 -2.20 20.02 11.23
C LYS A 184 -0.79 19.96 11.80
N ALA A 185 -0.03 18.94 11.46
CA ALA A 185 1.34 18.75 11.89
C ALA A 185 2.35 19.61 11.07
N GLY A 186 1.91 20.33 10.04
CA GLY A 186 2.81 21.09 9.16
C GLY A 186 3.75 20.21 8.32
N LEU A 187 3.36 18.97 8.03
CA LEU A 187 4.16 17.99 7.31
C LEU A 187 3.75 17.92 5.83
N PRO A 188 4.68 17.56 4.92
CA PRO A 188 4.34 17.31 3.53
C PRO A 188 3.33 16.16 3.44
N PRO A 189 2.33 16.26 2.52
CA PRO A 189 1.32 15.22 2.37
C PRO A 189 1.96 13.95 1.80
N ILE A 190 1.58 12.81 2.39
CA ILE A 190 1.89 11.48 1.86
C ILE A 190 0.61 10.65 1.77
N ARG A 191 0.68 9.54 1.03
CA ARG A 191 -0.41 8.56 0.95
C ARG A 191 -0.28 7.57 2.11
N VAL A 192 -1.37 6.91 2.49
CA VAL A 192 -1.33 5.84 3.51
C VAL A 192 -0.32 4.75 3.16
N HIS A 193 -0.17 4.43 1.86
CA HIS A 193 0.81 3.44 1.41
C HIS A 193 2.27 3.88 1.60
N ASP A 194 2.52 5.18 1.60
CA ASP A 194 3.88 5.73 1.75
C ASP A 194 4.43 5.55 3.19
N LEU A 195 3.55 5.27 4.19
CA LEU A 195 3.98 4.84 5.54
C LEU A 195 4.75 3.52 5.50
N ARG A 196 4.41 2.63 4.57
CA ARG A 196 5.17 1.39 4.35
C ARG A 196 6.55 1.68 3.76
N HIS A 197 6.67 2.69 2.90
CA HIS A 197 7.96 3.16 2.39
C HIS A 197 8.78 3.82 3.50
N SER A 198 8.13 4.60 4.35
CA SER A 198 8.74 5.19 5.55
C SER A 198 9.27 4.13 6.51
N HIS A 199 8.49 3.06 6.74
CA HIS A 199 8.94 1.91 7.55
C HIS A 199 10.17 1.23 6.95
N ALA A 200 10.19 1.01 5.63
CA ALA A 200 11.35 0.41 4.96
C ALA A 200 12.59 1.30 5.08
N SER A 201 12.45 2.62 4.90
CA SER A 201 13.54 3.58 5.07
C SER A 201 14.10 3.55 6.49
N MET A 202 13.23 3.53 7.51
CA MET A 202 13.62 3.42 8.91
C MET A 202 14.43 2.14 9.18
N LEU A 203 14.03 1.00 8.61
CA LEU A 203 14.78 -0.25 8.75
C LEU A 203 16.15 -0.20 8.05
N ILE A 204 16.24 0.46 6.90
CA ILE A 204 17.51 0.67 6.20
C ILE A 204 18.46 1.53 7.06
N GLU A 205 17.95 2.63 7.63
CA GLU A 205 18.72 3.49 8.54
C GLU A 205 19.20 2.73 9.79
N MET A 206 18.42 1.74 10.26
CA MET A 206 18.80 0.83 11.34
C MET A 206 19.79 -0.25 10.91
N GLY A 207 20.17 -0.35 9.64
CA GLY A 207 21.15 -1.31 9.12
C GLY A 207 20.59 -2.69 8.79
N PHE A 208 19.26 -2.84 8.65
CA PHE A 208 18.69 -4.12 8.23
C PHE A 208 19.02 -4.45 6.78
N ALA A 209 19.29 -5.73 6.51
CA ALA A 209 19.62 -6.20 5.17
C ALA A 209 18.37 -6.19 4.25
N PRO A 210 18.56 -6.00 2.92
CA PRO A 210 17.43 -5.99 1.97
C PRO A 210 16.54 -7.24 2.03
N LEU A 211 17.10 -8.40 2.34
CA LEU A 211 16.35 -9.65 2.47
C LEU A 211 15.43 -9.63 3.69
N GLU A 212 15.91 -9.16 4.83
CA GLU A 212 15.11 -9.03 6.06
C GLU A 212 13.94 -8.07 5.86
N ILE A 213 14.19 -6.95 5.17
CA ILE A 213 13.15 -5.97 4.82
C ILE A 213 12.13 -6.59 3.86
N ALA A 214 12.59 -7.33 2.84
CA ALA A 214 11.72 -8.02 1.90
C ALA A 214 10.79 -9.02 2.61
N ASP A 215 11.32 -9.84 3.50
CA ASP A 215 10.56 -10.84 4.26
C ASP A 215 9.56 -10.15 5.21
N ARG A 216 9.99 -9.12 5.94
CA ARG A 216 9.12 -8.36 6.84
C ARG A 216 7.97 -7.69 6.10
N LEU A 217 8.25 -7.11 4.94
CA LEU A 217 7.24 -6.48 4.09
C LEU A 217 6.37 -7.49 3.32
N GLY A 218 6.81 -8.74 3.17
CA GLY A 218 6.13 -9.76 2.35
C GLY A 218 6.25 -9.44 0.86
N HIS A 219 7.45 -9.09 0.41
CA HIS A 219 7.78 -8.99 -1.01
C HIS A 219 8.07 -10.36 -1.58
N GLU A 220 7.52 -10.67 -2.76
CA GLU A 220 7.75 -11.94 -3.46
C GLU A 220 9.24 -12.17 -3.75
N SER A 221 9.94 -11.09 -4.11
CA SER A 221 11.35 -11.08 -4.43
C SER A 221 12.08 -9.94 -3.74
N VAL A 222 13.29 -10.22 -3.26
CA VAL A 222 14.24 -9.19 -2.79
C VAL A 222 14.50 -8.11 -3.85
N LYS A 223 14.42 -8.49 -5.12
CA LYS A 223 14.55 -7.53 -6.23
C LYS A 223 13.54 -6.37 -6.09
N THR A 224 12.32 -6.64 -5.66
CA THR A 224 11.32 -5.58 -5.42
C THR A 224 11.80 -4.57 -4.37
N THR A 225 12.43 -5.04 -3.30
CA THR A 225 13.02 -4.19 -2.26
C THR A 225 14.19 -3.37 -2.82
N LEU A 226 15.10 -4.01 -3.55
CA LEU A 226 16.25 -3.34 -4.15
C LEU A 226 15.84 -2.33 -5.22
N ASP A 227 14.94 -2.70 -6.14
CA ASP A 227 14.45 -1.80 -7.20
C ASP A 227 13.76 -0.56 -6.60
N THR A 228 13.17 -0.69 -5.41
CA THR A 228 12.42 0.39 -4.75
C THR A 228 13.30 1.25 -3.85
N TYR A 229 14.25 0.65 -3.12
CA TYR A 229 14.98 1.31 -2.03
C TYR A 229 16.50 1.33 -2.18
N SER A 230 17.06 0.84 -3.30
CA SER A 230 18.53 0.79 -3.49
C SER A 230 19.23 2.15 -3.36
N HIS A 231 18.53 3.24 -3.62
CA HIS A 231 19.05 4.60 -3.49
C HIS A 231 19.18 5.07 -2.03
N LEU A 232 18.69 4.30 -1.06
CA LEU A 232 18.77 4.59 0.37
C LEU A 232 19.90 3.83 1.09
N TYR A 233 20.60 2.91 0.37
CA TYR A 233 21.73 2.14 0.90
C TYR A 233 23.06 2.82 0.70
#